data_c0b04088b2efea276f37c33dcf6e6039
#
_entry.id   c0b04088b2efea276f37c33dcf6e6039
#
_cell.length_a   1.000
_cell.length_b   1.000
_cell.length_c   1.000
_cell.angle_alpha   90.00
_cell.angle_beta   90.00
_cell.angle_gamma   90.00
#
_symmetry.space_group_name_H-M   'P 1'
#
loop_
_entity.id
_entity.type
_entity.pdbx_description
1 polymer ?
#
loop_
_entity_poly.entity_id
_entity_poly.type
_entity_poly.pdbx_seq_one_letter_code
_entity_poly.pdbx_strand_id
1 'polypeptide(L)'
;MGAGQSTAQSQLPAQGLHVLRVTPSSPAAHANIEPFFDFVVGYEGDSLSNENGIDVSALEKIVESHEDRALNLLVWNSKSRQTRVVEIVPSRAWSQQYLTSVSTHPPKSPTSQPQPSLLGLSMRLCNPENATDNVWHVLDVIEGSPAESAGLVPMGDWILGWSGGVLSAENDFYDLVEAHIDKPLRVYVYSYDFDTLREVVLIPNRHWGGEGLLGCVFGFGLLHRIPPQPEDKVPGSIPPELQDEEDQYDTPELFVPADSGHSYPRHEDVHSNHSHSHDHEDHSSHHGHSHTASDLR
;
A
#
# COMPACT_ATOMS: atom_id res chain seq x y z
N MET A 1 -18.23 -47.48 -13.78
CA MET A 1 -17.32 -46.61 -14.53
C MET A 1 -17.15 -45.37 -13.69
N GLY A 2 -16.06 -45.33 -12.91
CA GLY A 2 -15.74 -44.18 -12.08
C GLY A 2 -14.96 -43.18 -12.93
N ALA A 3 -15.52 -42.03 -13.18
CA ALA A 3 -14.77 -40.89 -13.72
C ALA A 3 -13.82 -40.38 -12.62
N GLY A 4 -12.53 -40.71 -12.74
CA GLY A 4 -11.50 -40.10 -11.94
C GLY A 4 -11.42 -38.62 -12.30
N GLN A 5 -11.90 -37.75 -11.40
CA GLN A 5 -11.51 -36.35 -11.43
C GLN A 5 -10.03 -36.29 -11.13
N SER A 6 -9.24 -36.03 -12.17
CA SER A 6 -7.86 -35.63 -12.02
C SER A 6 -7.88 -34.25 -11.38
N THR A 7 -7.77 -34.18 -10.06
CA THR A 7 -7.36 -32.97 -9.37
C THR A 7 -5.94 -32.70 -9.84
N ALA A 8 -5.79 -31.73 -10.72
CA ALA A 8 -4.49 -31.15 -11.02
C ALA A 8 -3.97 -30.58 -9.69
N GLN A 9 -3.15 -31.36 -8.97
CA GLN A 9 -2.38 -30.86 -7.86
C GLN A 9 -1.52 -29.74 -8.44
N SER A 10 -1.78 -28.52 -8.03
CA SER A 10 -0.96 -27.37 -8.38
C SER A 10 0.43 -27.60 -7.77
N GLN A 11 1.33 -28.17 -8.59
CA GLN A 11 2.70 -28.38 -8.15
C GLN A 11 3.34 -27.03 -7.97
N LEU A 12 3.92 -26.82 -6.79
CA LEU A 12 4.74 -25.65 -6.49
C LEU A 12 5.89 -25.60 -7.50
N PRO A 13 6.07 -24.50 -8.24
CA PRO A 13 7.18 -24.39 -9.19
C PRO A 13 8.51 -24.39 -8.46
N ALA A 14 9.51 -25.11 -9.01
CA ALA A 14 10.86 -25.20 -8.43
C ALA A 14 11.58 -23.85 -8.45
N GLN A 15 11.35 -23.05 -9.51
CA GLN A 15 11.90 -21.71 -9.68
C GLN A 15 10.88 -20.81 -10.38
N GLY A 16 10.96 -19.50 -10.10
CA GLY A 16 10.13 -18.49 -10.73
C GLY A 16 10.77 -17.11 -10.64
N LEU A 17 10.33 -16.21 -11.52
CA LEU A 17 10.66 -14.79 -11.44
C LEU A 17 9.66 -14.10 -10.52
N HIS A 18 10.06 -13.91 -9.28
CA HIS A 18 9.26 -13.20 -8.26
C HIS A 18 9.04 -11.74 -8.68
N VAL A 19 7.81 -11.33 -8.83
CA VAL A 19 7.44 -9.97 -9.16
C VAL A 19 7.58 -9.10 -7.90
N LEU A 20 8.52 -8.16 -7.93
CA LEU A 20 8.79 -7.26 -6.80
C LEU A 20 8.09 -5.90 -6.95
N ARG A 21 7.87 -5.50 -8.20
CA ARG A 21 7.24 -4.21 -8.52
C ARG A 21 6.51 -4.29 -9.83
N VAL A 22 5.33 -3.69 -9.85
CA VAL A 22 4.53 -3.41 -11.06
C VAL A 22 4.41 -1.90 -11.20
N THR A 23 4.85 -1.37 -12.35
CA THR A 23 4.75 0.07 -12.59
C THR A 23 3.30 0.43 -12.97
N PRO A 24 2.70 1.45 -12.37
CA PRO A 24 1.35 1.90 -12.72
C PRO A 24 1.21 2.17 -14.23
N SER A 25 0.03 1.88 -14.79
CA SER A 25 -0.29 2.05 -16.20
C SER A 25 0.59 1.26 -17.20
N SER A 26 1.38 0.31 -16.71
CA SER A 26 2.17 -0.59 -17.54
C SER A 26 1.31 -1.76 -18.06
N PRO A 27 1.79 -2.50 -19.10
CA PRO A 27 1.16 -3.74 -19.52
C PRO A 27 0.90 -4.72 -18.38
N ALA A 28 1.84 -4.87 -17.46
CA ALA A 28 1.69 -5.75 -16.30
C ALA A 28 0.60 -5.29 -15.32
N ALA A 29 0.46 -3.97 -15.13
CA ALA A 29 -0.62 -3.41 -14.32
C ALA A 29 -2.00 -3.68 -14.94
N HIS A 30 -2.12 -3.52 -16.27
CA HIS A 30 -3.35 -3.82 -16.99
C HIS A 30 -3.70 -5.31 -17.02
N ALA A 31 -2.68 -6.18 -16.96
CA ALA A 31 -2.84 -7.63 -16.89
C ALA A 31 -3.08 -8.14 -15.45
N ASN A 32 -3.27 -7.24 -14.47
CA ASN A 32 -3.49 -7.57 -13.06
C ASN A 32 -2.42 -8.50 -12.47
N ILE A 33 -1.15 -8.24 -12.80
CA ILE A 33 -0.02 -8.92 -12.15
C ILE A 33 0.18 -8.29 -10.77
N GLU A 34 0.24 -9.13 -9.75
CA GLU A 34 0.27 -8.73 -8.35
C GLU A 34 1.70 -8.79 -7.79
N PRO A 35 2.28 -7.66 -7.35
CA PRO A 35 3.61 -7.64 -6.74
C PRO A 35 3.65 -8.50 -5.48
N PHE A 36 4.80 -9.11 -5.19
CA PHE A 36 5.11 -10.00 -4.07
C PHE A 36 4.37 -11.33 -4.02
N PHE A 37 3.24 -11.46 -4.69
CA PHE A 37 2.43 -12.69 -4.71
C PHE A 37 2.54 -13.46 -6.02
N ASP A 38 2.83 -12.79 -7.13
CA ASP A 38 2.94 -13.41 -8.44
C ASP A 38 4.40 -13.75 -8.81
N PHE A 39 4.53 -14.91 -9.46
CA PHE A 39 5.80 -15.43 -9.99
C PHE A 39 5.59 -15.81 -11.45
N VAL A 40 6.36 -15.21 -12.34
CA VAL A 40 6.39 -15.66 -13.75
C VAL A 40 7.19 -16.95 -13.79
N VAL A 41 6.55 -18.04 -14.19
CA VAL A 41 7.11 -19.39 -14.18
C VAL A 41 7.32 -19.96 -15.58
N GLY A 42 6.87 -19.24 -16.62
CA GLY A 42 7.04 -19.62 -18.02
C GLY A 42 6.17 -18.78 -18.95
N TYR A 43 6.06 -19.23 -20.18
CA TYR A 43 5.17 -18.66 -21.21
C TYR A 43 4.58 -19.78 -22.06
N GLU A 44 3.46 -19.50 -22.73
CA GLU A 44 2.79 -20.51 -23.56
C GLU A 44 3.65 -20.86 -24.78
N GLY A 45 3.87 -22.17 -25.01
CA GLY A 45 4.74 -22.68 -26.06
C GLY A 45 6.17 -22.93 -25.61
N ASP A 46 6.52 -22.68 -24.35
CA ASP A 46 7.79 -23.07 -23.79
C ASP A 46 7.84 -24.59 -23.51
N SER A 47 8.63 -25.30 -24.29
CA SER A 47 8.85 -26.75 -24.13
C SER A 47 9.85 -27.09 -23.02
N LEU A 48 10.50 -26.07 -22.41
CA LEU A 48 11.58 -26.24 -21.43
C LEU A 48 11.10 -26.07 -19.98
N SER A 49 9.86 -25.68 -19.76
CA SER A 49 9.31 -25.37 -18.44
C SER A 49 9.16 -26.54 -17.47
N ASN A 50 9.55 -27.76 -17.85
CA ASN A 50 9.16 -28.95 -17.09
C ASN A 50 10.18 -29.48 -16.08
N GLU A 51 11.48 -29.15 -16.13
CA GLU A 51 12.45 -29.74 -15.18
C GLU A 51 13.55 -28.78 -14.65
N ASN A 52 13.86 -27.69 -15.35
CA ASN A 52 15.04 -26.87 -15.02
C ASN A 52 14.68 -25.41 -14.56
N GLY A 53 13.41 -25.09 -14.41
CA GLY A 53 12.99 -23.72 -14.10
C GLY A 53 12.94 -22.81 -15.34
N ILE A 54 12.62 -21.53 -15.12
CA ILE A 54 12.47 -20.54 -16.20
C ILE A 54 13.83 -20.04 -16.71
N ASP A 55 14.03 -20.05 -18.03
CA ASP A 55 15.17 -19.39 -18.67
C ASP A 55 14.88 -17.89 -18.86
N VAL A 56 15.54 -17.07 -18.03
CA VAL A 56 15.37 -15.61 -18.03
C VAL A 56 15.74 -15.01 -19.39
N SER A 57 16.83 -15.49 -20.00
CA SER A 57 17.31 -14.96 -21.29
C SER A 57 16.38 -15.34 -22.46
N ALA A 58 15.77 -16.52 -22.40
CA ALA A 58 14.76 -16.92 -23.37
C ALA A 58 13.49 -16.09 -23.21
N LEU A 59 13.05 -15.86 -21.97
CA LEU A 59 11.89 -14.99 -21.68
C LEU A 59 12.12 -13.55 -22.19
N GLU A 60 13.29 -12.95 -21.96
CA GLU A 60 13.61 -11.61 -22.44
C GLU A 60 13.49 -11.53 -23.98
N LYS A 61 14.06 -12.48 -24.70
CA LYS A 61 13.96 -12.54 -26.17
C LYS A 61 12.53 -12.70 -26.67
N ILE A 62 11.73 -13.52 -26.01
CA ILE A 62 10.32 -13.73 -26.34
C ILE A 62 9.53 -12.44 -26.10
N VAL A 63 9.71 -11.77 -24.96
CA VAL A 63 9.07 -10.49 -24.67
C VAL A 63 9.44 -9.43 -25.70
N GLU A 64 10.71 -9.30 -26.07
CA GLU A 64 11.16 -8.39 -27.12
C GLU A 64 10.57 -8.73 -28.48
N SER A 65 10.50 -10.00 -28.84
CA SER A 65 9.92 -10.43 -30.13
C SER A 65 8.41 -10.23 -30.22
N HIS A 66 7.73 -10.06 -29.08
CA HIS A 66 6.28 -9.84 -28.98
C HIS A 66 5.93 -8.37 -28.68
N GLU A 67 6.84 -7.42 -28.88
CA GLU A 67 6.48 -6.00 -28.75
C GLU A 67 5.25 -5.68 -29.63
N ASP A 68 4.24 -5.06 -29.00
CA ASP A 68 2.92 -4.73 -29.54
C ASP A 68 2.09 -5.95 -30.05
N ARG A 69 2.40 -7.16 -29.57
CA ARG A 69 1.64 -8.39 -29.84
C ARG A 69 1.34 -9.13 -28.54
N ALA A 70 0.23 -9.84 -28.48
CA ALA A 70 -0.14 -10.64 -27.32
C ALA A 70 0.88 -11.75 -27.04
N LEU A 71 1.24 -11.90 -25.79
CA LEU A 71 2.06 -12.96 -25.22
C LEU A 71 1.35 -13.54 -24.01
N ASN A 72 1.24 -14.85 -23.92
CA ASN A 72 0.67 -15.54 -22.76
C ASN A 72 1.78 -15.96 -21.80
N LEU A 73 1.81 -15.34 -20.62
CA LEU A 73 2.69 -15.70 -19.52
C LEU A 73 2.01 -16.74 -18.61
N LEU A 74 2.79 -17.67 -18.10
CA LEU A 74 2.36 -18.56 -17.02
C LEU A 74 2.77 -17.91 -15.70
N VAL A 75 1.79 -17.58 -14.89
CA VAL A 75 1.97 -16.87 -13.62
C VAL A 75 1.43 -17.73 -12.48
N TRP A 76 2.30 -18.10 -11.55
CA TRP A 76 1.92 -18.75 -10.31
C TRP A 76 1.71 -17.71 -9.21
N ASN A 77 0.59 -17.82 -8.48
CA ASN A 77 0.28 -16.90 -7.39
C ASN A 77 0.39 -17.62 -6.03
N SER A 78 1.13 -17.04 -5.10
CA SER A 78 1.41 -17.63 -3.78
C SER A 78 0.21 -17.63 -2.84
N LYS A 79 -0.76 -16.72 -3.00
CA LYS A 79 -1.99 -16.70 -2.19
C LYS A 79 -2.92 -17.84 -2.58
N SER A 80 -3.27 -17.92 -3.86
CA SER A 80 -4.16 -18.97 -4.39
C SER A 80 -3.48 -20.32 -4.58
N ARG A 81 -2.14 -20.35 -4.63
CA ARG A 81 -1.31 -21.51 -4.97
C ARG A 81 -1.66 -22.14 -6.33
N GLN A 82 -2.09 -21.31 -7.27
CA GLN A 82 -2.49 -21.73 -8.60
C GLN A 82 -1.67 -21.04 -9.67
N THR A 83 -1.47 -21.73 -10.79
CA THR A 83 -0.91 -21.14 -12.01
C THR A 83 -2.05 -20.72 -12.92
N ARG A 84 -1.97 -19.48 -13.41
CA ARG A 84 -2.88 -18.94 -14.41
C ARG A 84 -2.15 -18.48 -15.65
N VAL A 85 -2.84 -18.48 -16.78
CA VAL A 85 -2.36 -17.86 -18.01
C VAL A 85 -2.73 -16.38 -17.96
N VAL A 86 -1.76 -15.50 -18.16
CA VAL A 86 -1.92 -14.06 -18.18
C VAL A 86 -1.55 -13.56 -19.58
N GLU A 87 -2.55 -13.09 -20.31
CA GLU A 87 -2.31 -12.42 -21.60
C GLU A 87 -1.76 -11.01 -21.33
N ILE A 88 -0.63 -10.70 -21.94
CA ILE A 88 0.03 -9.39 -21.83
C ILE A 88 0.51 -8.93 -23.20
N VAL A 89 0.41 -7.63 -23.48
CA VAL A 89 0.94 -7.01 -24.71
C VAL A 89 2.17 -6.18 -24.33
N PRO A 90 3.40 -6.70 -24.52
CA PRO A 90 4.61 -5.94 -24.26
C PRO A 90 4.64 -4.66 -25.08
N SER A 91 4.88 -3.51 -24.50
CA SER A 91 4.94 -2.24 -25.22
C SER A 91 5.81 -1.23 -24.49
N ARG A 92 6.48 -0.32 -25.22
CA ARG A 92 7.21 0.82 -24.65
C ARG A 92 6.40 2.11 -24.60
N ALA A 93 5.23 2.13 -25.24
CA ALA A 93 4.41 3.35 -25.38
C ALA A 93 3.96 3.91 -23.99
N TRP A 94 3.65 3.05 -23.03
CA TRP A 94 3.22 3.46 -21.69
C TRP A 94 4.28 4.26 -20.94
N SER A 95 5.56 3.97 -21.15
CA SER A 95 6.67 4.61 -20.43
C SER A 95 6.96 6.02 -20.90
N GLN A 96 6.60 6.37 -22.15
CA GLN A 96 6.78 7.72 -22.69
C GLN A 96 5.83 8.70 -21.99
N GLN A 97 4.62 8.28 -21.67
CA GLN A 97 3.66 9.09 -20.91
C GLN A 97 4.13 9.29 -19.46
N TYR A 98 4.74 8.28 -18.86
CA TYR A 98 5.28 8.36 -17.50
C TYR A 98 6.48 9.32 -17.42
N LEU A 99 7.40 9.28 -18.39
CA LEU A 99 8.57 10.18 -18.44
C LEU A 99 8.17 11.65 -18.65
N THR A 100 7.13 11.93 -19.41
CA THR A 100 6.63 13.30 -19.60
C THR A 100 5.94 13.87 -18.38
N SER A 101 5.34 13.04 -17.52
CA SER A 101 4.66 13.47 -16.29
C SER A 101 5.60 13.69 -15.11
N VAL A 102 6.78 13.04 -15.09
CA VAL A 102 7.73 13.08 -13.95
C VAL A 102 8.92 14.02 -14.21
N SER A 103 9.24 14.33 -15.48
CA SER A 103 10.43 15.13 -15.82
C SER A 103 10.11 16.61 -15.96
N THR A 104 10.41 17.40 -14.92
CA THR A 104 10.40 18.87 -14.97
C THR A 104 11.70 19.48 -15.53
N HIS A 105 12.69 18.65 -15.91
CA HIS A 105 13.96 19.14 -16.50
C HIS A 105 14.31 18.37 -17.77
N PRO A 106 14.70 19.07 -18.86
CA PRO A 106 15.18 18.42 -20.07
C PRO A 106 16.49 17.65 -19.82
N PRO A 107 16.68 16.46 -20.42
CA PRO A 107 17.86 15.63 -20.22
C PRO A 107 19.12 16.28 -20.78
N LYS A 108 20.18 16.30 -19.97
CA LYS A 108 21.45 17.01 -20.28
C LYS A 108 22.37 16.29 -21.27
N SER A 109 22.05 15.11 -21.80
CA SER A 109 22.83 14.46 -22.87
C SER A 109 22.12 13.24 -23.48
N PRO A 110 22.32 12.96 -24.81
CA PRO A 110 21.64 11.86 -25.50
C PRO A 110 22.34 10.49 -25.35
N THR A 111 23.30 10.33 -24.45
CA THR A 111 24.08 9.10 -24.29
C THR A 111 23.51 8.24 -23.19
N SER A 112 22.92 7.11 -23.58
CA SER A 112 22.44 5.99 -22.73
C SER A 112 21.30 6.30 -21.73
N GLN A 113 20.14 6.69 -22.22
CA GLN A 113 18.93 6.44 -21.43
C GLN A 113 18.67 4.91 -21.42
N PRO A 114 18.48 4.28 -20.23
CA PRO A 114 18.07 2.89 -20.19
C PRO A 114 16.77 2.74 -20.98
N GLN A 115 16.73 1.74 -21.87
CA GLN A 115 15.51 1.48 -22.63
C GLN A 115 14.36 1.18 -21.64
N PRO A 116 13.17 1.77 -21.88
CA PRO A 116 12.03 1.51 -21.01
C PRO A 116 11.65 0.03 -21.03
N SER A 117 11.23 -0.49 -19.88
CA SER A 117 10.73 -1.87 -19.76
C SER A 117 9.51 -2.09 -20.66
N LEU A 118 9.47 -3.21 -21.37
CA LEU A 118 8.33 -3.62 -22.20
C LEU A 118 7.10 -4.03 -21.39
N LEU A 119 7.32 -4.59 -20.19
CA LEU A 119 6.25 -5.09 -19.32
C LEU A 119 5.93 -4.17 -18.15
N GLY A 120 6.90 -3.36 -17.70
CA GLY A 120 6.78 -2.55 -16.49
C GLY A 120 6.92 -3.34 -15.21
N LEU A 121 7.67 -4.45 -15.25
CA LEU A 121 7.96 -5.34 -14.13
C LEU A 121 9.40 -5.19 -13.63
N SER A 122 9.58 -5.31 -12.31
CA SER A 122 10.85 -5.65 -11.69
C SER A 122 10.72 -7.04 -11.08
N MET A 123 11.60 -7.94 -11.45
CA MET A 123 11.53 -9.36 -11.05
C MET A 123 12.88 -9.87 -10.57
N ARG A 124 12.88 -10.91 -9.74
CA ARG A 124 14.05 -11.62 -9.27
C ARG A 124 13.83 -13.13 -9.38
N LEU A 125 14.82 -13.85 -9.89
CA LEU A 125 14.78 -15.32 -9.90
C LEU A 125 14.92 -15.86 -8.46
N CYS A 126 14.01 -16.71 -8.04
CA CYS A 126 14.04 -17.35 -6.72
C CYS A 126 13.26 -18.67 -6.71
N ASN A 127 13.33 -19.37 -5.57
CA ASN A 127 12.43 -20.48 -5.26
C ASN A 127 11.15 -19.88 -4.63
N PRO A 128 9.96 -20.11 -5.23
CA PRO A 128 8.71 -19.58 -4.70
C PRO A 128 8.32 -20.10 -3.31
N GLU A 129 8.78 -21.30 -2.93
CA GLU A 129 8.48 -21.92 -1.65
C GLU A 129 8.85 -21.04 -0.45
N ASN A 130 10.00 -20.36 -0.54
CA ASN A 130 10.54 -19.58 0.57
C ASN A 130 10.39 -18.06 0.37
N ALA A 131 9.87 -17.63 -0.76
CA ALA A 131 9.85 -16.22 -1.13
C ALA A 131 8.91 -15.36 -0.28
N THR A 132 7.89 -15.98 0.33
CA THR A 132 6.88 -15.33 1.19
C THR A 132 7.08 -15.63 2.68
N ASP A 133 8.21 -16.24 3.07
CA ASP A 133 8.48 -16.61 4.46
C ASP A 133 9.00 -15.44 5.29
N ASN A 134 9.69 -14.51 4.64
CA ASN A 134 10.31 -13.36 5.30
C ASN A 134 9.35 -12.15 5.24
N VAL A 135 8.37 -12.17 6.13
CA VAL A 135 7.38 -11.11 6.30
C VAL A 135 7.29 -10.70 7.76
N TRP A 136 7.00 -9.44 8.03
CA TRP A 136 6.85 -8.88 9.38
C TRP A 136 5.39 -8.55 9.63
N HIS A 137 4.77 -9.35 10.48
CA HIS A 137 3.39 -9.15 10.91
C HIS A 137 3.33 -8.02 11.93
N VAL A 138 2.53 -7.02 11.71
CA VAL A 138 2.28 -5.91 12.64
C VAL A 138 1.35 -6.42 13.74
N LEU A 139 1.87 -6.56 14.97
CA LEU A 139 1.10 -7.11 16.09
C LEU A 139 0.47 -6.01 16.95
N ASP A 140 1.18 -4.91 17.12
CA ASP A 140 0.72 -3.78 17.92
C ASP A 140 1.31 -2.48 17.40
N VAL A 141 0.56 -1.38 17.55
CA VAL A 141 0.96 -0.03 17.15
C VAL A 141 0.64 0.93 18.28
N ILE A 142 1.66 1.64 18.75
CA ILE A 142 1.55 2.56 19.89
C ILE A 142 1.02 3.91 19.39
N GLU A 143 0.08 4.48 20.14
CA GLU A 143 -0.49 5.80 19.87
C GLU A 143 0.59 6.90 19.84
N GLY A 144 0.48 7.84 18.90
CA GLY A 144 1.44 8.92 18.67
C GLY A 144 2.77 8.47 18.02
N SER A 145 2.89 7.20 17.62
CA SER A 145 4.12 6.64 17.07
C SER A 145 4.31 6.93 15.57
N PRO A 146 5.54 6.76 15.05
CA PRO A 146 5.79 6.77 13.61
C PRO A 146 5.00 5.72 12.83
N ALA A 147 4.75 4.54 13.42
CA ALA A 147 3.97 3.48 12.80
C ALA A 147 2.50 3.86 12.66
N GLU A 148 1.89 4.45 13.71
CA GLU A 148 0.52 4.97 13.64
C GLU A 148 0.41 6.11 12.62
N SER A 149 1.35 7.07 12.66
CA SER A 149 1.38 8.18 11.70
C SER A 149 1.50 7.73 10.24
N ALA A 150 2.10 6.56 10.01
CA ALA A 150 2.21 5.93 8.70
C ALA A 150 0.98 5.09 8.33
N GLY A 151 0.02 4.91 9.23
CA GLY A 151 -1.21 4.14 9.01
C GLY A 151 -1.00 2.63 8.99
N LEU A 152 -0.07 2.10 9.81
CA LEU A 152 0.03 0.66 10.04
C LEU A 152 -1.13 0.19 10.93
N VAL A 153 -1.72 -0.94 10.57
CA VAL A 153 -2.87 -1.53 11.26
C VAL A 153 -2.43 -2.78 12.03
N PRO A 154 -2.62 -2.81 13.36
CA PRO A 154 -2.30 -3.99 14.15
C PRO A 154 -3.11 -5.21 13.71
N MET A 155 -2.50 -6.38 13.73
CA MET A 155 -3.04 -7.69 13.38
C MET A 155 -3.51 -7.86 11.93
N GLY A 156 -3.69 -6.77 11.17
CA GLY A 156 -4.18 -6.76 9.79
C GLY A 156 -3.10 -6.53 8.72
N ASP A 157 -1.90 -6.07 9.12
CA ASP A 157 -0.85 -5.67 8.18
C ASP A 157 0.39 -6.55 8.25
N TRP A 158 1.00 -6.79 7.08
CA TRP A 158 2.29 -7.48 6.90
C TRP A 158 3.22 -6.66 6.03
N ILE A 159 4.45 -6.40 6.51
CA ILE A 159 5.51 -5.79 5.70
C ILE A 159 6.15 -6.90 4.87
N LEU A 160 6.13 -6.76 3.53
CA LEU A 160 6.63 -7.75 2.58
C LEU A 160 8.01 -7.41 2.02
N GLY A 161 8.37 -6.14 2.03
CA GLY A 161 9.61 -5.64 1.46
C GLY A 161 9.69 -4.13 1.47
N TRP A 162 10.67 -3.59 0.79
CA TRP A 162 10.89 -2.14 0.70
C TRP A 162 11.24 -1.71 -0.73
N SER A 163 11.30 -0.41 -0.98
CA SER A 163 11.55 0.13 -2.32
C SER A 163 12.91 -0.24 -2.93
N GLY A 164 13.85 -0.70 -2.13
CA GLY A 164 15.16 -1.18 -2.59
C GLY A 164 15.24 -2.68 -2.81
N GLY A 165 14.20 -3.44 -2.54
CA GLY A 165 14.16 -4.89 -2.78
C GLY A 165 13.38 -5.69 -1.75
N VAL A 166 13.70 -6.98 -1.67
CA VAL A 166 13.14 -7.90 -0.67
C VAL A 166 14.01 -7.96 0.57
N LEU A 167 13.40 -8.36 1.66
CA LEU A 167 14.04 -8.69 2.92
C LEU A 167 14.26 -10.20 2.96
N SER A 168 15.45 -10.66 3.31
CA SER A 168 15.84 -12.07 3.22
C SER A 168 16.04 -12.74 4.58
N ALA A 169 16.22 -11.94 5.64
CA ALA A 169 16.43 -12.40 7.00
C ALA A 169 15.73 -11.49 8.01
N GLU A 170 15.48 -12.00 9.20
CA GLU A 170 14.80 -11.27 10.27
C GLU A 170 15.45 -9.91 10.58
N ASN A 171 16.78 -9.88 10.66
CA ASN A 171 17.51 -8.67 11.00
C ASN A 171 17.53 -7.61 9.88
N ASP A 172 17.31 -8.02 8.63
CA ASP A 172 17.37 -7.08 7.48
C ASP A 172 16.41 -5.89 7.67
N PHE A 173 15.24 -6.13 8.24
CA PHE A 173 14.27 -5.09 8.47
C PHE A 173 14.71 -4.12 9.59
N TYR A 174 15.26 -4.64 10.67
CA TYR A 174 15.73 -3.80 11.77
C TYR A 174 16.95 -2.95 11.36
N ASP A 175 17.89 -3.53 10.63
CA ASP A 175 19.04 -2.81 10.07
C ASP A 175 18.58 -1.70 9.12
N LEU A 176 17.55 -1.98 8.32
CA LEU A 176 16.95 -1.03 7.40
C LEU A 176 16.28 0.13 8.14
N VAL A 177 15.55 -0.14 9.20
CA VAL A 177 14.91 0.87 10.07
C VAL A 177 15.98 1.76 10.72
N GLU A 178 17.06 1.18 11.23
CA GLU A 178 18.17 1.94 11.82
C GLU A 178 18.88 2.83 10.79
N ALA A 179 19.09 2.34 9.57
CA ALA A 179 19.71 3.13 8.49
C ALA A 179 18.85 4.31 8.02
N HIS A 180 17.55 4.31 8.35
CA HIS A 180 16.59 5.34 7.92
C HIS A 180 16.09 6.22 9.08
N ILE A 181 16.84 6.30 10.20
CA ILE A 181 16.45 7.21 11.29
C ILE A 181 16.36 8.65 10.73
N ASP A 182 15.20 9.32 11.01
CA ASP A 182 14.84 10.66 10.54
C ASP A 182 14.82 10.81 9.00
N LYS A 183 14.69 9.68 8.28
CA LYS A 183 14.58 9.64 6.82
C LYS A 183 13.40 8.78 6.38
N PRO A 184 12.77 9.08 5.23
CA PRO A 184 11.67 8.28 4.73
C PRO A 184 12.15 6.89 4.30
N LEU A 185 11.55 5.87 4.88
CA LEU A 185 11.67 4.46 4.50
C LEU A 185 10.36 4.02 3.84
N ARG A 186 10.43 3.66 2.56
CA ARG A 186 9.27 3.18 1.79
C ARG A 186 9.21 1.67 1.87
N VAL A 187 8.14 1.16 2.46
CA VAL A 187 7.88 -0.28 2.61
C VAL A 187 6.59 -0.67 1.88
N TYR A 188 6.51 -1.92 1.46
CA TYR A 188 5.31 -2.49 0.89
C TYR A 188 4.57 -3.28 1.97
N VAL A 189 3.33 -2.90 2.20
CA VAL A 189 2.48 -3.44 3.26
C VAL A 189 1.27 -4.11 2.63
N TYR A 190 1.06 -5.36 2.97
CA TYR A 190 -0.13 -6.10 2.61
C TYR A 190 -1.16 -6.00 3.74
N SER A 191 -2.37 -5.58 3.40
CA SER A 191 -3.52 -5.59 4.29
C SER A 191 -4.34 -6.86 4.04
N TYR A 192 -4.41 -7.71 5.07
CA TYR A 192 -5.15 -8.98 4.99
C TYR A 192 -6.66 -8.74 4.87
N ASP A 193 -7.19 -7.79 5.64
CA ASP A 193 -8.62 -7.52 5.70
C ASP A 193 -9.19 -7.00 4.37
N PHE A 194 -8.37 -6.26 3.61
CA PHE A 194 -8.76 -5.72 2.31
C PHE A 194 -8.19 -6.51 1.13
N ASP A 195 -7.33 -7.51 1.39
CA ASP A 195 -6.56 -8.23 0.36
C ASP A 195 -5.88 -7.28 -0.64
N THR A 196 -5.22 -6.25 -0.12
CA THR A 196 -4.57 -5.21 -0.93
C THR A 196 -3.13 -4.95 -0.50
N LEU A 197 -2.30 -4.60 -1.47
CA LEU A 197 -0.93 -4.15 -1.25
C LEU A 197 -0.87 -2.63 -1.39
N ARG A 198 -0.21 -1.95 -0.43
CA ARG A 198 0.04 -0.51 -0.47
C ARG A 198 1.49 -0.17 -0.14
N GLU A 199 1.96 0.95 -0.67
CA GLU A 199 3.23 1.55 -0.26
C GLU A 199 3.00 2.44 0.96
N VAL A 200 3.78 2.24 2.00
CA VAL A 200 3.74 3.00 3.26
C VAL A 200 5.09 3.67 3.46
N VAL A 201 5.08 4.92 3.90
CA VAL A 201 6.29 5.68 4.23
C VAL A 201 6.44 5.75 5.74
N LEU A 202 7.40 5.01 6.27
CA LEU A 202 7.82 5.06 7.67
C LEU A 202 8.92 6.12 7.84
N ILE A 203 8.89 6.87 8.93
CA ILE A 203 9.97 7.78 9.32
C ILE A 203 10.42 7.37 10.73
N PRO A 204 11.39 6.43 10.83
CA PRO A 204 11.90 5.99 12.12
C PRO A 204 12.46 7.17 12.91
N ASN A 205 12.09 7.30 14.19
CA ASN A 205 12.44 8.45 15.01
C ASN A 205 12.76 8.03 16.44
N ARG A 206 13.82 8.58 17.04
CA ARG A 206 14.19 8.31 18.45
C ARG A 206 13.44 9.21 19.44
N HIS A 207 12.83 10.28 18.99
CA HIS A 207 12.29 11.36 19.82
C HIS A 207 10.75 11.49 19.73
N TRP A 208 10.07 10.42 19.33
CA TRP A 208 8.61 10.42 19.21
C TRP A 208 7.87 10.30 20.55
N GLY A 209 8.58 10.07 21.67
CA GLY A 209 8.02 10.06 23.02
C GLY A 209 7.81 8.69 23.64
N GLY A 210 8.01 7.61 22.90
CA GLY A 210 7.92 6.22 23.38
C GLY A 210 9.21 5.43 23.16
N GLU A 211 9.12 4.12 23.24
CA GLU A 211 10.26 3.21 23.08
C GLU A 211 10.44 2.77 21.62
N GLY A 212 11.70 2.52 21.24
CA GLY A 212 12.07 2.08 19.88
C GLY A 212 12.00 3.18 18.85
N LEU A 213 12.14 2.81 17.57
CA LEU A 213 12.22 3.74 16.44
C LEU A 213 10.89 3.94 15.72
N LEU A 214 9.99 2.95 15.80
CA LEU A 214 8.72 2.94 15.08
C LEU A 214 7.50 2.95 16.02
N GLY A 215 7.65 2.50 17.29
CA GLY A 215 6.52 2.34 18.20
C GLY A 215 5.54 1.26 17.71
N CYS A 216 6.09 0.13 17.26
CA CYS A 216 5.34 -0.98 16.72
C CYS A 216 5.98 -2.30 17.13
N VAL A 217 5.17 -3.32 17.39
CA VAL A 217 5.60 -4.68 17.68
C VAL A 217 5.42 -5.53 16.44
N PHE A 218 6.47 -6.24 16.05
CA PHE A 218 6.44 -7.13 14.91
C PHE A 218 6.58 -8.59 15.32
N GLY A 219 5.83 -9.47 14.66
CA GLY A 219 6.02 -10.90 14.64
C GLY A 219 6.74 -11.35 13.38
N PHE A 220 7.65 -12.31 13.51
CA PHE A 220 8.39 -12.91 12.41
C PHE A 220 8.38 -14.45 12.51
N GLY A 221 8.52 -15.13 11.36
CA GLY A 221 8.61 -16.58 11.29
C GLY A 221 7.28 -17.30 11.07
N LEU A 222 7.27 -18.61 11.28
CA LEU A 222 6.18 -19.52 10.84
C LEU A 222 4.79 -19.14 11.35
N LEU A 223 4.69 -18.63 12.58
CA LEU A 223 3.41 -18.28 13.20
C LEU A 223 2.88 -16.91 12.72
N HIS A 224 3.71 -16.16 12.02
CA HIS A 224 3.40 -14.82 11.56
C HIS A 224 3.32 -14.71 10.03
N ARG A 225 3.28 -15.86 9.33
CA ARG A 225 3.03 -15.90 7.89
C ARG A 225 1.63 -15.38 7.59
N ILE A 226 1.47 -14.85 6.39
CA ILE A 226 0.16 -14.42 5.90
C ILE A 226 -0.75 -15.66 5.81
N PRO A 227 -1.91 -15.65 6.50
CA PRO A 227 -2.88 -16.75 6.38
C PRO A 227 -3.44 -16.84 4.96
N PRO A 228 -3.89 -18.02 4.51
CA PRO A 228 -4.62 -18.12 3.24
C PRO A 228 -5.91 -17.30 3.31
N GLN A 229 -6.20 -16.58 2.24
CA GLN A 229 -7.47 -15.86 2.10
C GLN A 229 -8.63 -16.82 1.86
N PRO A 230 -9.86 -16.50 2.29
CA PRO A 230 -11.07 -17.20 1.88
C PRO A 230 -11.23 -17.17 0.36
N GLU A 231 -11.77 -18.27 -0.23
CA GLU A 231 -11.89 -18.39 -1.69
C GLU A 231 -12.86 -17.37 -2.32
N ASP A 232 -13.79 -16.84 -1.54
CA ASP A 232 -14.79 -15.86 -1.93
C ASP A 232 -14.36 -14.40 -1.70
N LYS A 233 -13.15 -14.17 -1.16
CA LYS A 233 -12.63 -12.83 -0.90
C LYS A 233 -12.36 -12.08 -2.19
N VAL A 234 -12.94 -10.90 -2.30
CA VAL A 234 -12.69 -9.97 -3.41
C VAL A 234 -11.69 -8.90 -2.96
N PRO A 235 -10.53 -8.74 -3.63
CA PRO A 235 -9.55 -7.72 -3.26
C PRO A 235 -10.16 -6.33 -3.22
N GLY A 236 -9.87 -5.58 -2.14
CA GLY A 236 -10.41 -4.23 -1.92
C GLY A 236 -11.84 -4.18 -1.38
N SER A 237 -12.50 -5.32 -1.15
CA SER A 237 -13.83 -5.34 -0.53
C SER A 237 -13.75 -5.01 0.96
N ILE A 238 -14.76 -4.30 1.46
CA ILE A 238 -14.89 -4.03 2.90
C ILE A 238 -15.20 -5.34 3.63
N PRO A 239 -14.47 -5.68 4.70
CA PRO A 239 -14.76 -6.85 5.51
C PRO A 239 -16.21 -6.85 6.03
N PRO A 240 -16.87 -8.01 6.11
CA PRO A 240 -18.26 -8.10 6.57
C PRO A 240 -18.47 -7.49 7.96
N GLU A 241 -17.49 -7.62 8.84
CA GLU A 241 -17.53 -7.08 10.20
C GLU A 241 -17.62 -5.55 10.24
N LEU A 242 -17.09 -4.87 9.23
CA LEU A 242 -17.15 -3.40 9.12
C LEU A 242 -18.38 -2.91 8.35
N GLN A 243 -19.04 -3.78 7.58
CA GLN A 243 -20.27 -3.43 6.84
C GLN A 243 -21.44 -3.22 7.78
N ASP A 244 -21.53 -4.01 8.86
CA ASP A 244 -22.63 -3.94 9.84
C ASP A 244 -22.60 -2.65 10.69
N GLU A 245 -21.47 -1.94 10.76
CA GLU A 245 -21.38 -0.67 11.49
C GLU A 245 -21.90 0.52 10.68
N GLU A 246 -21.80 0.52 9.35
CA GLU A 246 -22.31 1.61 8.51
C GLU A 246 -23.85 1.64 8.47
N ASP A 247 -24.52 0.49 8.59
CA ASP A 247 -25.99 0.42 8.59
C ASP A 247 -26.62 0.89 9.91
N GLN A 248 -25.85 1.08 10.99
CA GLN A 248 -26.33 1.56 12.29
C GLN A 248 -26.29 3.09 12.46
N TYR A 249 -25.59 3.79 11.61
CA TYR A 249 -25.66 5.25 11.60
C TYR A 249 -26.82 5.70 10.71
N ASP A 250 -28.01 5.73 11.31
CA ASP A 250 -29.15 6.50 10.78
C ASP A 250 -28.65 7.96 10.64
N THR A 251 -28.27 8.34 9.44
CA THR A 251 -27.74 9.68 9.16
C THR A 251 -28.83 10.68 9.44
N PRO A 252 -28.78 11.48 10.52
CA PRO A 252 -29.69 12.60 10.65
C PRO A 252 -29.40 13.52 9.45
N GLU A 253 -30.46 13.87 8.72
CA GLU A 253 -30.35 14.81 7.60
C GLU A 253 -29.63 16.08 8.05
N LEU A 254 -28.34 16.21 7.73
CA LEU A 254 -27.45 17.30 8.14
C LEU A 254 -27.69 18.59 7.33
N PHE A 255 -28.65 18.55 6.39
CA PHE A 255 -29.05 19.69 5.59
C PHE A 255 -30.56 19.95 5.73
N VAL A 256 -30.92 20.85 6.63
CA VAL A 256 -32.22 21.51 6.57
C VAL A 256 -32.11 22.60 5.52
N PRO A 257 -32.86 22.53 4.38
CA PRO A 257 -32.88 23.63 3.43
C PRO A 257 -33.39 24.92 4.10
N ALA A 258 -32.67 26.02 3.96
CA ALA A 258 -32.98 27.30 4.55
C ALA A 258 -34.24 28.00 3.97
N ASP A 259 -35.04 27.27 3.17
CA ASP A 259 -36.19 27.85 2.47
C ASP A 259 -37.45 26.98 2.56
N SER A 260 -38.00 26.86 3.77
CA SER A 260 -39.41 26.52 3.96
C SER A 260 -40.08 27.69 4.63
N GLY A 261 -40.62 28.57 3.81
CA GLY A 261 -41.41 29.73 4.25
C GLY A 261 -42.60 29.29 5.09
N HIS A 262 -42.47 29.42 6.39
CA HIS A 262 -43.60 29.43 7.30
C HIS A 262 -44.01 30.89 7.53
N SER A 263 -45.11 31.25 6.88
CA SER A 263 -45.84 32.46 7.16
C SER A 263 -46.38 32.43 8.59
N TYR A 264 -45.81 33.24 9.48
CA TYR A 264 -46.38 33.48 10.79
C TYR A 264 -47.56 34.43 10.67
N PRO A 265 -48.73 34.22 11.35
CA PRO A 265 -49.82 35.17 11.41
C PRO A 265 -49.41 36.37 12.26
N ARG A 266 -49.69 37.54 11.71
CA ARG A 266 -49.50 38.85 12.31
C ARG A 266 -50.43 38.97 13.55
N HIS A 267 -49.85 39.15 14.73
CA HIS A 267 -50.57 39.64 15.92
C HIS A 267 -50.22 41.07 16.14
N GLU A 268 -51.32 41.87 16.28
CA GLU A 268 -51.33 43.31 16.48
C GLU A 268 -50.87 43.71 17.91
N ASP A 269 -50.31 44.87 17.95
CA ASP A 269 -49.78 45.67 19.01
C ASP A 269 -50.46 45.61 20.39
N VAL A 270 -49.68 45.56 21.46
CA VAL A 270 -49.94 46.31 22.71
C VAL A 270 -48.61 46.82 23.26
N HIS A 271 -48.50 48.14 23.32
CA HIS A 271 -47.40 48.86 23.93
C HIS A 271 -47.29 48.60 25.43
N SER A 272 -46.09 48.39 25.96
CA SER A 272 -45.74 48.90 27.30
C SER A 272 -44.24 49.21 27.37
N ASN A 273 -43.99 50.50 27.62
CA ASN A 273 -42.68 51.06 27.95
C ASN A 273 -42.13 50.47 29.25
N HIS A 274 -40.89 49.99 29.23
CA HIS A 274 -40.02 50.05 30.40
C HIS A 274 -38.57 50.34 29.96
N SER A 275 -38.15 51.54 30.33
CA SER A 275 -36.81 52.07 30.36
C SER A 275 -36.01 51.46 31.53
N HIS A 276 -34.89 50.82 31.27
CA HIS A 276 -33.86 50.65 32.29
C HIS A 276 -32.54 51.13 31.73
N SER A 277 -32.02 52.16 32.34
CA SER A 277 -30.66 52.66 32.27
C SER A 277 -29.76 51.75 33.09
N HIS A 278 -28.62 51.38 32.55
CA HIS A 278 -27.50 50.88 33.34
C HIS A 278 -26.23 51.61 32.96
N ASP A 279 -25.66 52.19 34.00
CA ASP A 279 -24.47 53.00 34.07
C ASP A 279 -23.21 52.17 33.71
N HIS A 280 -22.28 52.84 33.05
CA HIS A 280 -20.93 52.43 32.87
C HIS A 280 -20.09 52.68 34.11
N GLU A 281 -19.36 51.73 34.59
CA GLU A 281 -18.18 51.95 35.45
C GLU A 281 -16.93 51.33 34.81
N ASP A 282 -16.04 52.26 34.48
CA ASP A 282 -14.64 52.01 34.15
C ASP A 282 -13.87 51.61 35.42
N HIS A 283 -13.14 50.50 35.31
CA HIS A 283 -11.99 50.27 36.18
C HIS A 283 -10.76 49.88 35.40
N SER A 284 -9.95 50.89 35.14
CA SER A 284 -8.53 50.79 34.85
C SER A 284 -7.75 50.48 36.13
N SER A 285 -6.90 49.49 36.15
CA SER A 285 -5.75 49.44 37.05
C SER A 285 -4.57 48.69 36.41
N HIS A 286 -3.54 49.46 36.16
CA HIS A 286 -2.17 49.10 35.86
C HIS A 286 -1.56 48.27 37.00
N HIS A 287 -0.78 47.23 36.67
CA HIS A 287 0.45 46.90 37.38
C HIS A 287 1.46 46.26 36.43
N GLY A 288 2.48 47.04 36.14
CA GLY A 288 3.74 46.56 35.57
C GLY A 288 4.65 45.97 36.65
N HIS A 289 5.32 44.92 36.34
CA HIS A 289 6.58 44.52 36.98
C HIS A 289 7.60 44.07 35.96
N SER A 290 8.60 44.95 35.81
CA SER A 290 9.89 44.65 35.25
C SER A 290 10.75 43.85 36.24
N HIS A 291 11.43 42.78 35.80
CA HIS A 291 12.64 42.31 36.42
C HIS A 291 13.69 41.88 35.37
N THR A 292 14.74 42.49 35.53
CA THR A 292 16.07 42.52 34.94
C THR A 292 16.78 41.17 34.89
N ALA A 293 17.64 41.07 33.90
CA ALA A 293 18.68 40.06 33.70
C ALA A 293 19.67 39.94 34.84
N SER A 294 20.24 38.78 35.02
CA SER A 294 21.63 38.62 35.41
C SER A 294 22.17 37.24 35.01
N ASP A 295 23.31 37.37 34.37
CA ASP A 295 24.35 36.45 33.98
C ASP A 295 24.83 35.42 35.02
N LEU A 296 25.61 34.49 34.48
CA LEU A 296 26.75 33.73 35.02
C LEU A 296 26.50 32.26 35.43
N ARG A 297 26.96 31.41 34.64
CA ARG A 297 28.11 30.47 34.52
C ARG A 297 27.72 29.23 33.79
#